data_e293a68067b9a00432653aef9d9a9bf9
#
_entry.id   e293a68067b9a00432653aef9d9a9bf9
#
_cell.length_a   1.000
_cell.length_b   1.000
_cell.length_c   1.000
_cell.angle_alpha   90.00
_cell.angle_beta   90.00
_cell.angle_gamma   90.00
#
_symmetry.space_group_name_H-M   'P 1'
#
loop_
_entity.id
_entity.type
_entity.pdbx_description
1 polymer ?
#
loop_
_entity_poly.entity_id
_entity_poly.type
_entity_poly.pdbx_seq_one_letter_code
_entity_poly.pdbx_strand_id
1 'polypeptide(L)'
;WKQTHQQLVELAEGLKLSFNEKAANYENLHRALLTGLLSFIANKTDERNTFMAVRQQKAKVFPASTLHKTNTAWVMAFEMVETSQVYLRTLAKIDPEWILLAARDLLKYHYFEPHWSKKAGIVNAYAQISLFGLIIEPKRMVNFEKVDQAAAHEIFLRDALTTGNLGITPPFLKHNLLKLEEVERVEDKLRRRDLVVDEETIYQFYAEKVPEEIASRRSFEDWRATVETENPRYLFVEDDALWMNDRPTTQQFPDYLHNGQLRLVASYRFDPSHDEDGATVKIPVQALPQVDEKQWSWGIPGWRQDLIEALLKALPKDKRRNLVPIPDTAKKLMQGVDAVHLREHLFSYLAFALRGEQITEKDFSF
;
A
#
# COMPACT_ATOMS: atom_id res chain seq x y z
N TRP A 1 -56.97 21.87 17.59
CA TRP A 1 -56.59 21.66 16.18
C TRP A 1 -56.95 22.87 15.30
N LYS A 2 -58.17 23.34 15.33
CA LYS A 2 -58.61 24.51 14.51
C LYS A 2 -57.75 25.76 14.77
N GLN A 3 -57.46 26.07 16.01
CA GLN A 3 -56.64 27.23 16.39
C GLN A 3 -55.20 27.11 15.87
N THR A 4 -54.58 25.95 16.02
CA THR A 4 -53.23 25.67 15.49
C THR A 4 -53.19 25.76 13.99
N HIS A 5 -54.22 25.21 13.31
CA HIS A 5 -54.32 25.32 11.88
C HIS A 5 -54.41 26.75 11.40
N GLN A 6 -55.28 27.56 12.05
CA GLN A 6 -55.42 28.98 11.72
C GLN A 6 -54.10 29.73 11.86
N GLN A 7 -53.35 29.50 12.97
CA GLN A 7 -52.05 30.10 13.19
C GLN A 7 -51.02 29.72 12.10
N LEU A 8 -51.03 28.46 11.64
CA LEU A 8 -50.15 28.00 10.55
C LEU A 8 -50.50 28.66 9.23
N VAL A 9 -51.82 28.84 8.94
CA VAL A 9 -52.30 29.53 7.73
C VAL A 9 -51.83 30.99 7.75
N GLU A 10 -52.07 31.72 8.83
CA GLU A 10 -51.61 33.10 9.00
C GLU A 10 -50.10 33.27 8.86
N LEU A 11 -49.31 32.30 9.40
CA LEU A 11 -47.89 32.28 9.25
C LEU A 11 -47.46 32.09 7.80
N ALA A 12 -48.08 31.13 7.10
CA ALA A 12 -47.80 30.81 5.69
C ALA A 12 -48.14 32.01 4.78
N GLU A 13 -49.25 32.69 5.04
CA GLU A 13 -49.66 33.92 4.32
C GLU A 13 -48.63 35.04 4.57
N GLY A 14 -48.21 35.23 5.82
CA GLY A 14 -47.19 36.21 6.19
C GLY A 14 -45.85 35.96 5.48
N LEU A 15 -45.48 34.69 5.27
CA LEU A 15 -44.32 34.27 4.53
C LEU A 15 -44.49 34.23 3.00
N LYS A 16 -45.69 34.61 2.50
CA LYS A 16 -46.09 34.59 1.07
C LYS A 16 -45.98 33.21 0.45
N LEU A 17 -46.23 32.12 1.20
CA LEU A 17 -46.23 30.77 0.70
C LEU A 17 -47.59 30.49 0.02
N SER A 18 -47.54 29.86 -1.14
CA SER A 18 -48.76 29.40 -1.84
C SER A 18 -49.17 28.03 -1.33
N PHE A 19 -50.50 27.83 -1.18
CA PHE A 19 -51.04 26.52 -0.84
C PHE A 19 -51.20 25.65 -2.09
N ASN A 20 -50.87 24.35 -1.95
CA ASN A 20 -51.08 23.38 -3.02
C ASN A 20 -52.58 23.05 -3.15
N GLU A 21 -53.12 23.16 -4.35
CA GLU A 21 -54.49 22.71 -4.67
C GLU A 21 -54.60 21.18 -4.80
N LYS A 22 -53.48 20.49 -5.10
CA LYS A 22 -53.42 19.04 -5.25
C LYS A 22 -52.75 18.42 -4.04
N ALA A 23 -53.18 17.21 -3.66
CA ALA A 23 -52.56 16.43 -2.60
C ALA A 23 -51.07 16.18 -2.93
N ALA A 24 -50.21 16.38 -1.95
CA ALA A 24 -48.79 16.05 -2.08
C ALA A 24 -48.62 14.53 -2.25
N ASN A 25 -47.60 14.13 -2.99
CA ASN A 25 -47.21 12.73 -3.06
C ASN A 25 -46.64 12.24 -1.71
N TYR A 26 -46.55 10.93 -1.56
CA TYR A 26 -46.04 10.31 -0.33
C TYR A 26 -44.68 10.85 0.09
N GLU A 27 -43.73 10.94 -0.82
CA GLU A 27 -42.34 11.39 -0.54
C GLU A 27 -42.36 12.83 -0.03
N ASN A 28 -42.96 13.76 -0.75
CA ASN A 28 -42.90 15.18 -0.36
C ASN A 28 -43.56 15.43 1.00
N LEU A 29 -44.72 14.76 1.27
CA LEU A 29 -45.39 14.83 2.55
C LEU A 29 -44.49 14.32 3.69
N HIS A 30 -43.90 13.12 3.51
CA HIS A 30 -43.12 12.48 4.59
C HIS A 30 -41.75 13.11 4.78
N ARG A 31 -41.16 13.65 3.73
CA ARG A 31 -39.94 14.49 3.87
C ARG A 31 -40.20 15.76 4.67
N ALA A 32 -41.31 16.42 4.44
CA ALA A 32 -41.67 17.60 5.23
C ALA A 32 -41.93 17.23 6.71
N LEU A 33 -42.66 16.15 6.99
CA LEU A 33 -42.90 15.67 8.35
C LEU A 33 -41.58 15.24 9.05
N LEU A 34 -40.67 14.62 8.30
CA LEU A 34 -39.40 14.14 8.83
C LEU A 34 -38.52 15.24 9.44
N THR A 35 -38.60 16.48 8.93
CA THR A 35 -37.84 17.61 9.49
C THR A 35 -38.20 17.88 10.96
N GLY A 36 -39.41 17.60 11.38
CA GLY A 36 -39.88 17.71 12.76
C GLY A 36 -39.79 16.41 13.57
N LEU A 37 -39.51 15.28 12.92
CA LEU A 37 -39.54 13.95 13.54
C LEU A 37 -38.17 13.22 13.52
N LEU A 38 -37.08 13.93 13.35
CA LEU A 38 -35.71 13.35 13.30
C LEU A 38 -35.35 12.61 14.59
N SER A 39 -35.97 12.93 15.71
CA SER A 39 -35.77 12.20 16.99
C SER A 39 -36.62 10.94 17.11
N PHE A 40 -37.45 10.64 16.12
CA PHE A 40 -38.37 9.49 16.13
C PHE A 40 -38.16 8.55 14.94
N ILE A 41 -36.97 8.55 14.39
CA ILE A 41 -36.56 7.62 13.34
C ILE A 41 -35.99 6.34 13.93
N ALA A 42 -36.16 5.24 13.22
CA ALA A 42 -35.61 3.96 13.64
C ALA A 42 -35.25 3.08 12.43
N ASN A 43 -34.18 2.29 12.59
CA ASN A 43 -33.72 1.29 11.63
C ASN A 43 -34.06 -0.11 12.15
N LYS A 44 -34.50 -0.99 11.26
CA LYS A 44 -34.78 -2.40 11.56
C LYS A 44 -33.51 -3.13 11.98
N THR A 45 -33.61 -3.92 13.05
CA THR A 45 -32.57 -4.85 13.48
C THR A 45 -32.83 -6.26 12.90
N ASP A 46 -31.88 -7.19 13.13
CA ASP A 46 -32.05 -8.60 12.77
C ASP A 46 -33.13 -9.30 13.62
N GLU A 47 -33.47 -8.75 14.77
CA GLU A 47 -34.54 -9.26 15.63
C GLU A 47 -35.90 -8.94 15.02
N ARG A 48 -36.83 -9.93 15.07
CA ARG A 48 -38.17 -9.77 14.49
C ARG A 48 -38.94 -8.60 15.13
N ASN A 49 -39.50 -7.73 14.29
CA ASN A 49 -40.26 -6.54 14.67
C ASN A 49 -39.55 -5.56 15.62
N THR A 50 -38.24 -5.67 15.72
CA THR A 50 -37.38 -4.81 16.57
C THR A 50 -36.64 -3.81 15.69
N PHE A 51 -36.61 -2.58 16.16
CA PHE A 51 -35.95 -1.46 15.52
C PHE A 51 -34.98 -0.82 16.52
N MET A 52 -33.89 -0.31 16.01
CA MET A 52 -32.98 0.58 16.74
C MET A 52 -33.38 2.01 16.44
N ALA A 53 -33.85 2.72 17.43
CA ALA A 53 -34.16 4.15 17.36
C ALA A 53 -32.94 4.99 17.71
N VAL A 54 -33.05 6.31 17.56
CA VAL A 54 -32.05 7.26 18.02
C VAL A 54 -31.66 7.00 19.48
N ARG A 55 -30.44 7.46 19.88
CA ARG A 55 -29.84 7.19 21.22
C ARG A 55 -29.70 5.71 21.54
N GLN A 56 -29.63 4.85 20.51
CA GLN A 56 -29.50 3.38 20.61
C GLN A 56 -30.64 2.72 21.40
N GLN A 57 -31.83 3.30 21.38
CA GLN A 57 -32.99 2.75 22.08
C GLN A 57 -33.64 1.64 21.22
N LYS A 58 -33.71 0.43 21.77
CA LYS A 58 -34.49 -0.65 21.14
C LYS A 58 -35.97 -0.39 21.28
N ALA A 59 -36.70 -0.48 20.19
CA ALA A 59 -38.14 -0.26 20.12
C ALA A 59 -38.81 -1.32 19.25
N LYS A 60 -40.09 -1.63 19.51
CA LYS A 60 -40.88 -2.55 18.71
C LYS A 60 -41.99 -1.79 17.96
N VAL A 61 -42.34 -2.29 16.79
CA VAL A 61 -43.52 -1.81 16.07
C VAL A 61 -44.78 -2.19 16.84
N PHE A 62 -45.65 -1.24 17.08
CA PHE A 62 -46.90 -1.50 17.74
C PHE A 62 -47.76 -2.54 16.94
N PRO A 63 -48.34 -3.58 17.58
CA PRO A 63 -48.96 -4.69 16.88
C PRO A 63 -50.11 -4.30 15.92
N ALA A 64 -50.83 -3.23 16.22
CA ALA A 64 -51.91 -2.74 15.37
C ALA A 64 -51.42 -1.85 14.20
N SER A 65 -50.14 -1.59 14.06
CA SER A 65 -49.56 -0.82 12.95
C SER A 65 -49.67 -1.62 11.66
N THR A 66 -50.03 -0.96 10.56
CA THR A 66 -50.02 -1.54 9.22
C THR A 66 -48.64 -2.01 8.78
N LEU A 67 -47.57 -1.40 9.33
CA LEU A 67 -46.17 -1.77 9.07
C LEU A 67 -45.64 -2.94 9.92
N HIS A 68 -46.43 -3.45 10.88
CA HIS A 68 -46.00 -4.56 11.74
C HIS A 68 -45.68 -5.85 10.97
N LYS A 69 -46.31 -6.09 9.83
CA LYS A 69 -46.10 -7.27 8.99
C LYS A 69 -45.22 -7.00 7.75
N THR A 70 -44.69 -5.78 7.62
CA THR A 70 -43.91 -5.40 6.45
C THR A 70 -42.42 -5.52 6.72
N ASN A 71 -41.63 -5.76 5.68
CA ASN A 71 -40.18 -5.80 5.77
C ASN A 71 -39.54 -4.39 5.48
N THR A 72 -39.93 -3.42 6.29
CA THR A 72 -39.47 -2.03 6.11
C THR A 72 -38.18 -1.82 6.89
N ALA A 73 -37.13 -1.33 6.23
CA ALA A 73 -35.81 -1.12 6.86
C ALA A 73 -35.80 0.15 7.72
N TRP A 74 -36.39 1.23 7.24
CA TRP A 74 -36.38 2.52 7.92
C TRP A 74 -37.80 3.04 8.14
N VAL A 75 -38.05 3.51 9.35
CA VAL A 75 -39.35 4.11 9.70
C VAL A 75 -39.13 5.42 10.44
N MET A 76 -40.08 6.36 10.30
CA MET A 76 -40.30 7.41 11.26
C MET A 76 -41.61 7.15 12.01
N ALA A 77 -41.62 7.44 13.29
CA ALA A 77 -42.78 7.34 14.16
C ALA A 77 -43.32 8.74 14.49
N PHE A 78 -44.60 8.87 14.68
CA PHE A 78 -45.15 10.08 15.25
C PHE A 78 -44.90 10.16 16.76
N GLU A 79 -44.94 9.00 17.43
CA GLU A 79 -44.70 8.88 18.87
C GLU A 79 -43.99 7.59 19.24
N MET A 80 -43.25 7.63 20.33
CA MET A 80 -42.67 6.47 21.02
C MET A 80 -43.34 6.39 22.41
N VAL A 81 -43.92 5.23 22.71
CA VAL A 81 -44.61 5.01 23.98
C VAL A 81 -43.89 3.92 24.76
N GLU A 82 -43.45 4.25 25.95
CA GLU A 82 -42.80 3.32 26.86
C GLU A 82 -43.89 2.71 27.79
N THR A 83 -43.91 1.37 27.80
CA THR A 83 -44.72 0.56 28.72
C THR A 83 -43.79 -0.50 29.36
N SER A 84 -44.04 -1.78 29.14
CA SER A 84 -43.10 -2.86 29.42
C SER A 84 -41.88 -2.85 28.48
N GLN A 85 -42.03 -2.25 27.35
CA GLN A 85 -41.02 -1.99 26.33
C GLN A 85 -41.43 -0.77 25.53
N VAL A 86 -40.50 -0.21 24.73
CA VAL A 86 -40.76 0.95 23.87
C VAL A 86 -41.51 0.51 22.60
N TYR A 87 -42.59 1.16 22.30
CA TYR A 87 -43.36 0.94 21.07
C TYR A 87 -43.38 2.16 20.17
N LEU A 88 -43.13 1.91 18.89
CA LEU A 88 -43.27 2.92 17.83
C LEU A 88 -44.72 2.89 17.33
N ARG A 89 -45.38 4.05 17.31
CA ARG A 89 -46.76 4.23 16.88
C ARG A 89 -46.89 5.23 15.74
N THR A 90 -47.91 5.05 14.93
CA THR A 90 -48.22 5.90 13.77
C THR A 90 -46.98 6.04 12.87
N LEU A 91 -46.66 4.93 12.20
CA LEU A 91 -45.41 4.76 11.46
C LEU A 91 -45.57 5.10 9.98
N ALA A 92 -44.52 5.69 9.43
CA ALA A 92 -44.33 5.83 8.00
C ALA A 92 -42.98 5.22 7.58
N LYS A 93 -42.97 4.56 6.41
CA LYS A 93 -41.74 4.14 5.75
C LYS A 93 -40.97 5.36 5.27
N ILE A 94 -39.67 5.43 5.49
CA ILE A 94 -38.80 6.49 4.99
C ILE A 94 -37.60 5.92 4.28
N ASP A 95 -36.93 6.77 3.50
CA ASP A 95 -35.65 6.49 2.89
C ASP A 95 -34.50 7.14 3.71
N PRO A 96 -33.37 6.45 3.97
CA PRO A 96 -32.24 7.03 4.69
C PRO A 96 -31.69 8.30 4.01
N GLU A 97 -31.77 8.42 2.68
CA GLU A 97 -31.36 9.65 1.99
C GLU A 97 -32.23 10.87 2.40
N TRP A 98 -33.49 10.68 2.74
CA TRP A 98 -34.34 11.78 3.24
C TRP A 98 -33.86 12.24 4.62
N ILE A 99 -33.36 11.30 5.46
CA ILE A 99 -32.78 11.63 6.76
C ILE A 99 -31.53 12.47 6.56
N LEU A 100 -30.63 12.05 5.65
CA LEU A 100 -29.38 12.75 5.36
C LEU A 100 -29.64 14.19 4.86
N LEU A 101 -30.68 14.38 4.06
CA LEU A 101 -31.06 15.69 3.56
C LEU A 101 -31.70 16.57 4.63
N ALA A 102 -32.60 16.01 5.46
CA ALA A 102 -33.31 16.74 6.49
C ALA A 102 -32.45 17.12 7.68
N ALA A 103 -31.44 16.29 8.00
CA ALA A 103 -30.62 16.39 9.20
C ALA A 103 -29.22 16.98 8.97
N ARG A 104 -28.98 17.67 7.84
CA ARG A 104 -27.63 18.10 7.39
C ARG A 104 -26.71 18.57 8.53
N ASP A 105 -27.18 19.52 9.35
CA ASP A 105 -26.38 20.16 10.39
C ASP A 105 -26.31 19.37 11.70
N LEU A 106 -27.08 18.27 11.78
CA LEU A 106 -27.16 17.39 12.96
C LEU A 106 -26.39 16.08 12.78
N LEU A 107 -25.95 15.82 11.56
CA LEU A 107 -25.22 14.61 11.23
C LEU A 107 -23.82 14.62 11.84
N LYS A 108 -23.40 13.48 12.36
CA LYS A 108 -22.02 13.23 12.76
C LYS A 108 -21.33 12.32 11.78
N TYR A 109 -20.14 12.70 11.35
CA TYR A 109 -19.30 11.95 10.43
C TYR A 109 -18.12 11.37 11.19
N HIS A 110 -17.85 10.11 10.99
CA HIS A 110 -16.63 9.44 11.42
C HIS A 110 -15.94 8.89 10.20
N TYR A 111 -14.74 9.42 9.91
CA TYR A 111 -13.96 9.03 8.73
C TYR A 111 -12.94 7.97 9.13
N PHE A 112 -12.76 6.97 8.26
CA PHE A 112 -11.85 5.87 8.52
C PHE A 112 -11.30 5.28 7.23
N GLU A 113 -10.16 4.56 7.34
CA GLU A 113 -9.46 3.92 6.24
C GLU A 113 -9.16 4.87 5.06
N PRO A 114 -8.54 6.04 5.29
CA PRO A 114 -8.10 6.87 4.18
C PRO A 114 -7.02 6.15 3.38
N HIS A 115 -7.11 6.19 2.04
CA HIS A 115 -6.20 5.45 1.15
C HIS A 115 -6.15 6.09 -0.24
N TRP A 116 -5.00 5.93 -0.90
CA TRP A 116 -4.84 6.33 -2.29
C TRP A 116 -5.63 5.43 -3.24
N SER A 117 -6.38 6.03 -4.15
CA SER A 117 -7.08 5.32 -5.21
C SER A 117 -6.42 5.59 -6.55
N LYS A 118 -5.54 4.70 -7.00
CA LYS A 118 -4.87 4.79 -8.31
C LYS A 118 -5.85 5.00 -9.46
N LYS A 119 -6.99 4.30 -9.45
CA LYS A 119 -8.01 4.40 -10.50
C LYS A 119 -8.67 5.77 -10.52
N ALA A 120 -9.07 6.29 -9.36
CA ALA A 120 -9.73 7.59 -9.23
C ALA A 120 -8.73 8.75 -9.30
N GLY A 121 -7.47 8.54 -8.91
CA GLY A 121 -6.44 9.56 -8.84
C GLY A 121 -6.65 10.56 -7.70
N ILE A 122 -7.28 10.11 -6.61
CA ILE A 122 -7.56 10.90 -5.40
C ILE A 122 -7.38 10.03 -4.15
N VAL A 123 -7.26 10.66 -3.01
CA VAL A 123 -7.32 9.98 -1.71
C VAL A 123 -8.79 9.85 -1.31
N ASN A 124 -9.25 8.61 -1.15
CA ASN A 124 -10.58 8.28 -0.67
C ASN A 124 -10.52 7.92 0.82
N ALA A 125 -11.65 8.11 1.51
CA ALA A 125 -11.91 7.52 2.81
C ALA A 125 -13.35 7.01 2.86
N TYR A 126 -13.66 6.24 3.89
CA TYR A 126 -15.03 5.90 4.21
C TYR A 126 -15.55 6.81 5.30
N ALA A 127 -16.80 7.25 5.16
CA ALA A 127 -17.53 8.00 6.17
C ALA A 127 -18.65 7.13 6.75
N GLN A 128 -18.66 6.94 8.05
CA GLN A 128 -19.84 6.49 8.77
C GLN A 128 -20.64 7.72 9.20
N ILE A 129 -21.91 7.76 8.79
CA ILE A 129 -22.79 8.90 9.05
C ILE A 129 -23.84 8.49 10.09
N SER A 130 -23.95 9.25 11.15
CA SER A 130 -24.90 8.98 12.24
C SER A 130 -25.71 10.21 12.63
N LEU A 131 -26.92 9.97 13.13
CA LEU A 131 -27.81 10.98 13.70
C LEU A 131 -28.22 10.56 15.11
N PHE A 132 -27.92 11.38 16.11
CA PHE A 132 -28.20 11.11 17.53
C PHE A 132 -27.78 9.70 18.00
N GLY A 133 -26.63 9.21 17.50
CA GLY A 133 -26.09 7.89 17.81
C GLY A 133 -26.67 6.72 16.99
N LEU A 134 -27.65 6.96 16.13
CA LEU A 134 -28.14 5.97 15.16
C LEU A 134 -27.32 6.06 13.87
N ILE A 135 -26.73 4.96 13.42
CA ILE A 135 -25.99 4.88 12.17
C ILE A 135 -27.01 4.90 11.01
N ILE A 136 -26.92 5.95 10.19
CA ILE A 136 -27.76 6.11 9.00
C ILE A 136 -27.09 5.48 7.79
N GLU A 137 -25.80 5.75 7.61
CA GLU A 137 -24.96 5.20 6.54
C GLU A 137 -23.69 4.63 7.14
N PRO A 138 -23.47 3.31 7.13
CA PRO A 138 -22.34 2.71 7.79
C PRO A 138 -21.00 2.91 7.05
N LYS A 139 -21.05 3.04 5.71
CA LYS A 139 -19.83 3.11 4.89
C LYS A 139 -20.11 3.81 3.57
N ARG A 140 -19.86 5.10 3.51
CA ARG A 140 -19.96 5.92 2.29
C ARG A 140 -18.56 6.35 1.86
N MET A 141 -18.21 6.09 0.61
CA MET A 141 -16.94 6.57 0.06
C MET A 141 -17.00 8.08 -0.17
N VAL A 142 -15.96 8.78 0.28
CA VAL A 142 -15.82 10.23 0.15
C VAL A 142 -14.43 10.60 -0.33
N ASN A 143 -14.30 11.76 -1.00
CA ASN A 143 -12.99 12.36 -1.29
C ASN A 143 -12.42 12.94 0.01
N PHE A 144 -11.31 12.36 0.48
CA PHE A 144 -10.72 12.70 1.77
C PHE A 144 -10.00 14.05 1.78
N GLU A 145 -9.53 14.53 0.64
CA GLU A 145 -8.96 15.87 0.46
C GLU A 145 -9.88 17.00 0.99
N LYS A 146 -11.22 16.79 0.85
CA LYS A 146 -12.22 17.75 1.35
C LYS A 146 -12.47 17.67 2.85
N VAL A 147 -11.96 16.64 3.50
CA VAL A 147 -12.14 16.36 4.93
C VAL A 147 -10.89 16.79 5.70
N ASP A 148 -9.74 16.34 5.23
CA ASP A 148 -8.43 16.60 5.81
C ASP A 148 -7.40 16.70 4.69
N GLN A 149 -7.09 17.92 4.30
CA GLN A 149 -6.16 18.23 3.21
C GLN A 149 -4.74 17.77 3.54
N ALA A 150 -4.28 18.01 4.76
CA ALA A 150 -2.91 17.69 5.16
C ALA A 150 -2.68 16.16 5.18
N ALA A 151 -3.60 15.42 5.79
CA ALA A 151 -3.52 13.96 5.79
C ALA A 151 -3.68 13.36 4.38
N ALA A 152 -4.53 13.95 3.52
CA ALA A 152 -4.67 13.52 2.13
C ALA A 152 -3.39 13.78 1.32
N HIS A 153 -2.72 14.92 1.55
CA HIS A 153 -1.42 15.23 0.94
C HIS A 153 -0.36 14.20 1.34
N GLU A 154 -0.23 13.89 2.63
CA GLU A 154 0.73 12.89 3.09
C GLU A 154 0.49 11.52 2.46
N ILE A 155 -0.77 11.04 2.44
CA ILE A 155 -1.13 9.76 1.80
C ILE A 155 -0.82 9.81 0.29
N PHE A 156 -1.11 10.92 -0.39
CA PHE A 156 -0.79 11.09 -1.80
C PHE A 156 0.71 10.97 -2.05
N LEU A 157 1.54 11.64 -1.25
CA LEU A 157 3.00 11.56 -1.40
C LEU A 157 3.52 10.14 -1.15
N ARG A 158 3.09 9.50 -0.05
CA ARG A 158 3.54 8.16 0.33
C ARG A 158 3.07 7.10 -0.66
N ASP A 159 1.77 7.03 -0.89
CA ASP A 159 1.16 5.91 -1.61
C ASP A 159 1.15 6.09 -3.14
N ALA A 160 1.26 7.32 -3.64
CA ALA A 160 1.26 7.57 -5.08
C ALA A 160 2.64 7.88 -5.64
N LEU A 161 3.40 8.81 -5.02
CA LEU A 161 4.68 9.27 -5.55
C LEU A 161 5.84 8.38 -5.07
N THR A 162 5.96 8.15 -3.76
CA THR A 162 7.07 7.38 -3.19
C THR A 162 7.05 5.93 -3.69
N THR A 163 5.89 5.29 -3.73
CA THR A 163 5.74 3.92 -4.24
C THR A 163 5.65 3.82 -5.77
N GLY A 164 5.60 4.95 -6.48
CA GLY A 164 5.41 4.96 -7.94
C GLY A 164 4.01 4.56 -8.41
N ASN A 165 3.02 4.56 -7.50
CA ASN A 165 1.66 4.10 -7.79
C ASN A 165 0.72 5.24 -8.23
N LEU A 166 1.24 6.26 -8.93
CA LEU A 166 0.50 7.46 -9.36
C LEU A 166 -0.66 7.15 -10.34
N GLY A 167 -0.59 6.03 -11.05
CA GLY A 167 -1.58 5.66 -12.08
C GLY A 167 -1.25 6.17 -13.48
N ILE A 168 -0.21 6.98 -13.61
CA ILE A 168 0.47 7.41 -14.83
C ILE A 168 1.97 7.32 -14.58
N THR A 169 2.78 7.33 -15.62
CA THR A 169 4.24 7.22 -15.50
C THR A 169 4.91 8.39 -16.23
N PRO A 170 4.88 9.59 -15.65
CA PRO A 170 5.58 10.73 -16.24
C PRO A 170 7.10 10.51 -16.26
N PRO A 171 7.86 11.26 -17.08
CA PRO A 171 9.30 11.04 -17.28
C PRO A 171 10.12 11.01 -15.99
N PHE A 172 9.87 11.93 -15.05
CA PHE A 172 10.57 11.94 -13.76
C PHE A 172 10.33 10.66 -12.94
N LEU A 173 9.07 10.19 -12.87
CA LEU A 173 8.72 9.03 -12.08
C LEU A 173 9.36 7.75 -12.67
N LYS A 174 9.32 7.64 -14.00
CA LYS A 174 10.02 6.54 -14.69
C LYS A 174 11.52 6.57 -14.40
N HIS A 175 12.15 7.75 -14.47
CA HIS A 175 13.56 7.92 -14.16
C HIS A 175 13.87 7.51 -12.71
N ASN A 176 13.13 8.03 -11.74
CA ASN A 176 13.35 7.80 -10.33
C ASN A 176 13.20 6.31 -9.98
N LEU A 177 12.18 5.63 -10.50
CA LEU A 177 11.97 4.20 -10.31
C LEU A 177 13.11 3.36 -10.93
N LEU A 178 13.55 3.69 -12.16
CA LEU A 178 14.68 3.00 -12.78
C LEU A 178 15.99 3.16 -11.98
N LYS A 179 16.19 4.35 -11.40
CA LYS A 179 17.36 4.61 -10.55
C LYS A 179 17.30 3.83 -9.23
N LEU A 180 16.13 3.75 -8.62
CA LEU A 180 15.92 2.93 -7.43
C LEU A 180 16.20 1.44 -7.72
N GLU A 181 15.65 0.90 -8.81
CA GLU A 181 15.93 -0.46 -9.26
C GLU A 181 17.43 -0.70 -9.56
N GLU A 182 18.17 0.34 -10.01
CA GLU A 182 19.62 0.24 -10.22
C GLU A 182 20.36 0.04 -8.89
N VAL A 183 19.99 0.80 -7.84
CA VAL A 183 20.60 0.66 -6.51
C VAL A 183 20.23 -0.67 -5.86
N GLU A 184 18.97 -1.10 -5.95
CA GLU A 184 18.51 -2.41 -5.47
C GLU A 184 19.27 -3.56 -6.13
N ARG A 185 19.55 -3.46 -7.43
CA ARG A 185 20.40 -4.46 -8.12
C ARG A 185 21.82 -4.51 -7.58
N VAL A 186 22.36 -3.38 -7.13
CA VAL A 186 23.68 -3.37 -6.47
C VAL A 186 23.60 -4.02 -5.09
N GLU A 187 22.56 -3.79 -4.32
CA GLU A 187 22.32 -4.51 -3.07
C GLU A 187 22.26 -6.02 -3.26
N ASP A 188 21.54 -6.47 -4.28
CA ASP A 188 21.46 -7.90 -4.62
C ASP A 188 22.84 -8.48 -4.97
N LYS A 189 23.67 -7.75 -5.75
CA LYS A 189 25.04 -8.16 -6.11
C LYS A 189 25.96 -8.25 -4.89
N LEU A 190 25.84 -7.32 -3.96
CA LEU A 190 26.68 -7.23 -2.76
C LEU A 190 26.12 -8.03 -1.57
N ARG A 191 24.91 -8.59 -1.71
CA ARG A 191 24.19 -9.29 -0.64
C ARG A 191 24.05 -8.42 0.62
N ARG A 192 23.64 -7.17 0.44
CA ARG A 192 23.44 -6.17 1.49
C ARG A 192 22.08 -5.53 1.33
N ARG A 193 21.54 -4.93 2.41
CA ARG A 193 20.25 -4.20 2.41
C ARG A 193 20.39 -2.85 3.12
N ASP A 194 21.55 -2.25 3.04
CA ASP A 194 21.88 -1.00 3.72
C ASP A 194 22.50 0.05 2.78
N LEU A 195 22.29 -0.10 1.48
CA LEU A 195 22.83 0.81 0.46
C LEU A 195 21.79 1.78 -0.07
N VAL A 196 20.55 1.32 -0.21
CA VAL A 196 19.41 2.14 -0.68
C VAL A 196 18.93 3.00 0.46
N VAL A 197 18.63 4.27 0.17
CA VAL A 197 17.89 5.12 1.10
C VAL A 197 16.50 4.52 1.39
N ASP A 198 16.00 4.74 2.59
CA ASP A 198 14.68 4.25 2.99
C ASP A 198 13.53 5.00 2.29
N GLU A 199 12.33 4.44 2.37
CA GLU A 199 11.12 5.08 1.81
C GLU A 199 10.88 6.46 2.42
N GLU A 200 11.27 6.68 3.67
CA GLU A 200 11.11 7.96 4.34
C GLU A 200 11.96 9.05 3.66
N THR A 201 13.18 8.74 3.27
CA THR A 201 14.05 9.67 2.52
C THR A 201 13.45 10.04 1.18
N ILE A 202 12.85 9.07 0.46
CA ILE A 202 12.17 9.32 -0.82
C ILE A 202 10.90 10.16 -0.60
N TYR A 203 10.15 9.88 0.46
CA TYR A 203 9.00 10.68 0.87
C TYR A 203 9.41 12.13 1.16
N GLN A 204 10.45 12.36 1.94
CA GLN A 204 10.94 13.68 2.28
C GLN A 204 11.36 14.48 1.04
N PHE A 205 12.01 13.82 0.07
CA PHE A 205 12.35 14.45 -1.21
C PHE A 205 11.12 15.03 -1.92
N TYR A 206 9.98 14.30 -1.90
CA TYR A 206 8.73 14.82 -2.48
C TYR A 206 8.05 15.84 -1.56
N ALA A 207 8.07 15.64 -0.25
CA ALA A 207 7.46 16.54 0.72
C ALA A 207 8.08 17.95 0.70
N GLU A 208 9.38 18.06 0.46
CA GLU A 208 10.08 19.34 0.32
C GLU A 208 9.73 20.09 -0.97
N LYS A 209 9.25 19.39 -2.00
CA LYS A 209 9.07 19.93 -3.35
C LYS A 209 7.62 20.15 -3.74
N VAL A 210 6.72 19.29 -3.28
CA VAL A 210 5.30 19.29 -3.67
C VAL A 210 4.51 20.11 -2.63
N PRO A 211 3.81 21.16 -3.06
CA PRO A 211 3.02 22.00 -2.15
C PRO A 211 1.92 21.24 -1.42
N GLU A 212 1.62 21.63 -0.17
CA GLU A 212 0.66 20.96 0.72
C GLU A 212 -0.78 20.94 0.17
N GLU A 213 -1.15 21.85 -0.70
CA GLU A 213 -2.46 21.90 -1.35
C GLU A 213 -2.66 20.80 -2.41
N ILE A 214 -1.63 20.01 -2.73
CA ILE A 214 -1.68 18.98 -3.76
C ILE A 214 -1.90 17.61 -3.12
N ALA A 215 -3.09 17.04 -3.31
CA ALA A 215 -3.47 15.74 -2.76
C ALA A 215 -4.15 14.82 -3.79
N SER A 216 -4.11 15.18 -5.08
CA SER A 216 -4.70 14.39 -6.16
C SER A 216 -3.80 14.36 -7.39
N ARG A 217 -3.97 13.34 -8.23
CA ARG A 217 -3.25 13.25 -9.50
C ARG A 217 -3.50 14.46 -10.37
N ARG A 218 -4.74 14.97 -10.40
CA ARG A 218 -5.09 16.12 -11.24
C ARG A 218 -4.38 17.39 -10.77
N SER A 219 -4.51 17.74 -9.48
CA SER A 219 -3.82 18.93 -8.94
C SER A 219 -2.30 18.82 -9.09
N PHE A 220 -1.75 17.61 -8.94
CA PHE A 220 -0.34 17.33 -9.13
C PHE A 220 0.11 17.54 -10.59
N GLU A 221 -0.65 17.06 -11.59
CA GLU A 221 -0.30 17.23 -12.99
C GLU A 221 -0.40 18.70 -13.44
N ASP A 222 -1.43 19.42 -12.97
CA ASP A 222 -1.61 20.85 -13.25
C ASP A 222 -0.44 21.67 -12.68
N TRP A 223 -0.04 21.41 -11.45
CA TRP A 223 1.11 22.04 -10.81
C TRP A 223 2.44 21.65 -11.48
N ARG A 224 2.65 20.34 -11.70
CA ARG A 224 3.87 19.82 -12.33
C ARG A 224 4.12 20.43 -13.71
N ALA A 225 3.08 20.57 -14.53
CA ALA A 225 3.20 21.18 -15.84
C ALA A 225 3.74 22.62 -15.75
N THR A 226 3.38 23.36 -14.70
CA THR A 226 3.90 24.72 -14.47
C THR A 226 5.37 24.69 -14.05
N VAL A 227 5.71 23.87 -13.05
CA VAL A 227 7.07 23.80 -12.50
C VAL A 227 8.09 23.25 -13.51
N GLU A 228 7.71 22.22 -14.28
CA GLU A 228 8.59 21.63 -15.29
C GLU A 228 8.86 22.56 -16.48
N THR A 229 8.03 23.60 -16.69
CA THR A 229 8.32 24.65 -17.68
C THR A 229 9.54 25.49 -17.29
N GLU A 230 9.70 25.76 -15.98
CA GLU A 230 10.82 26.53 -15.44
C GLU A 230 12.03 25.65 -15.16
N ASN A 231 11.80 24.47 -14.59
CA ASN A 231 12.82 23.47 -14.26
C ASN A 231 12.37 22.06 -14.67
N PRO A 232 12.69 21.59 -15.88
CA PRO A 232 12.29 20.29 -16.40
C PRO A 232 12.78 19.09 -15.55
N ARG A 233 13.77 19.30 -14.69
CA ARG A 233 14.33 18.25 -13.82
C ARG A 233 13.97 18.41 -12.35
N TYR A 234 13.02 19.25 -12.00
CA TYR A 234 12.69 19.59 -10.62
C TYR A 234 12.35 18.36 -9.74
N LEU A 235 11.65 17.37 -10.31
CA LEU A 235 11.22 16.14 -9.61
C LEU A 235 12.13 14.93 -9.86
N PHE A 236 13.23 15.10 -10.61
CA PHE A 236 14.19 14.02 -10.81
C PHE A 236 15.09 13.88 -9.59
N VAL A 237 15.28 12.67 -9.13
CA VAL A 237 16.21 12.34 -8.04
C VAL A 237 17.62 12.28 -8.64
N GLU A 238 18.58 12.94 -7.98
CA GLU A 238 19.98 12.84 -8.33
C GLU A 238 20.56 11.48 -7.93
N ASP A 239 21.52 10.96 -8.69
CA ASP A 239 22.10 9.63 -8.47
C ASP A 239 22.63 9.45 -7.04
N ASP A 240 23.31 10.44 -6.50
CA ASP A 240 23.94 10.38 -5.17
C ASP A 240 22.90 10.41 -4.04
N ALA A 241 21.70 10.96 -4.29
CA ALA A 241 20.65 11.07 -3.27
C ALA A 241 19.97 9.72 -2.93
N LEU A 242 20.18 8.68 -3.74
CA LEU A 242 19.62 7.34 -3.51
C LEU A 242 20.56 6.40 -2.75
N TRP A 243 21.77 6.85 -2.46
CA TRP A 243 22.77 6.05 -1.74
C TRP A 243 22.92 6.49 -0.29
N MET A 244 22.83 5.56 0.62
CA MET A 244 23.10 5.82 2.06
C MET A 244 24.58 6.18 2.31
N ASN A 245 25.49 5.67 1.48
CA ASN A 245 26.94 5.83 1.58
C ASN A 245 27.54 5.97 0.18
N ASP A 246 28.86 6.12 0.09
CA ASP A 246 29.58 6.14 -1.19
C ASP A 246 29.20 4.93 -2.05
N ARG A 247 29.02 5.16 -3.34
CA ARG A 247 28.66 4.12 -4.31
C ARG A 247 29.73 3.03 -4.34
N PRO A 248 29.38 1.76 -4.00
CA PRO A 248 30.36 0.68 -3.98
C PRO A 248 30.76 0.25 -5.39
N THR A 249 31.95 -0.29 -5.54
CA THR A 249 32.38 -0.91 -6.81
C THR A 249 31.66 -2.23 -7.05
N THR A 250 31.14 -2.42 -8.25
CA THR A 250 30.49 -3.66 -8.68
C THR A 250 31.28 -4.42 -9.74
N GLN A 251 32.54 -4.04 -10.00
CA GLN A 251 33.38 -4.65 -11.03
C GLN A 251 33.56 -6.18 -10.86
N GLN A 252 33.48 -6.66 -9.63
CA GLN A 252 33.56 -8.09 -9.32
C GLN A 252 32.22 -8.82 -9.46
N PHE A 253 31.13 -8.11 -9.81
CA PHE A 253 29.78 -8.65 -9.99
C PHE A 253 29.26 -8.32 -11.39
N PRO A 254 29.85 -8.94 -12.43
CA PRO A 254 29.51 -8.59 -13.82
C PRO A 254 28.11 -9.08 -14.20
N ASP A 255 27.41 -8.32 -15.05
CA ASP A 255 26.11 -8.71 -15.61
C ASP A 255 26.25 -9.81 -16.68
N TYR A 256 27.48 -10.09 -17.10
CA TYR A 256 27.80 -11.17 -18.05
C TYR A 256 28.98 -11.99 -17.54
N LEU A 257 28.82 -13.29 -17.51
CA LEU A 257 29.88 -14.22 -17.22
C LEU A 257 30.41 -14.84 -18.51
N HIS A 258 31.71 -15.01 -18.58
CA HIS A 258 32.35 -15.72 -19.67
C HIS A 258 32.67 -17.18 -19.26
N ASN A 259 32.30 -18.11 -20.10
CA ASN A 259 32.64 -19.53 -19.95
C ASN A 259 33.12 -20.04 -21.32
N GLY A 260 34.44 -20.16 -21.48
CA GLY A 260 35.06 -20.37 -22.79
C GLY A 260 34.74 -19.22 -23.75
N GLN A 261 34.07 -19.55 -24.85
CA GLN A 261 33.60 -18.57 -25.85
C GLN A 261 32.18 -18.05 -25.56
N LEU A 262 31.50 -18.61 -24.58
CA LEU A 262 30.13 -18.23 -24.24
C LEU A 262 30.14 -16.95 -23.42
N ARG A 263 29.25 -16.01 -23.79
CA ARG A 263 28.88 -14.85 -23.00
C ARG A 263 27.47 -15.01 -22.49
N LEU A 264 27.31 -15.24 -21.19
CA LEU A 264 26.05 -15.61 -20.56
C LEU A 264 25.59 -14.51 -19.61
N VAL A 265 24.27 -14.23 -19.60
CA VAL A 265 23.69 -13.22 -18.72
C VAL A 265 23.63 -13.78 -17.31
N ALA A 266 24.14 -13.01 -16.36
CA ALA A 266 24.04 -13.26 -14.92
C ALA A 266 23.03 -12.31 -14.30
N SER A 267 22.11 -12.83 -13.52
CA SER A 267 21.21 -12.07 -12.66
C SER A 267 21.52 -12.40 -11.20
N TYR A 268 21.29 -11.42 -10.32
CA TYR A 268 21.60 -11.52 -8.89
C TYR A 268 20.33 -11.30 -8.09
N ARG A 269 20.17 -12.05 -7.00
CA ARG A 269 19.08 -11.91 -6.06
C ARG A 269 19.61 -12.14 -4.63
N PHE A 270 19.23 -11.27 -3.74
CA PHE A 270 19.50 -11.47 -2.31
C PHE A 270 18.17 -11.64 -1.57
N ASP A 271 17.69 -12.87 -1.52
CA ASP A 271 16.50 -13.29 -0.82
C ASP A 271 16.66 -14.73 -0.33
N PRO A 272 17.17 -14.95 0.89
CA PRO A 272 17.44 -16.29 1.42
C PRO A 272 16.23 -17.22 1.49
N SER A 273 15.02 -16.69 1.34
CA SER A 273 13.77 -17.46 1.31
C SER A 273 13.35 -17.92 -0.09
N HIS A 274 14.03 -17.45 -1.14
CA HIS A 274 13.69 -17.72 -2.51
C HIS A 274 14.63 -18.75 -3.15
N ASP A 275 14.09 -19.66 -3.98
CA ASP A 275 14.87 -20.71 -4.66
C ASP A 275 15.97 -20.17 -5.58
N GLU A 276 15.84 -18.96 -6.11
CA GLU A 276 16.83 -18.28 -6.94
C GLU A 276 17.74 -17.32 -6.15
N ASP A 277 17.86 -17.49 -4.82
CA ASP A 277 18.81 -16.67 -4.03
C ASP A 277 20.25 -16.89 -4.53
N GLY A 278 20.97 -15.82 -4.71
CA GLY A 278 22.34 -15.85 -5.24
C GLY A 278 22.46 -15.35 -6.67
N ALA A 279 23.27 -16.02 -7.48
CA ALA A 279 23.48 -15.70 -8.90
C ALA A 279 22.85 -16.76 -9.80
N THR A 280 21.96 -16.33 -10.68
CA THR A 280 21.35 -17.19 -11.69
C THR A 280 21.95 -16.89 -13.06
N VAL A 281 22.42 -17.92 -13.76
CA VAL A 281 22.93 -17.80 -15.13
C VAL A 281 22.03 -18.55 -16.09
N LYS A 282 21.52 -17.85 -17.10
CA LYS A 282 20.66 -18.45 -18.12
C LYS A 282 21.51 -18.99 -19.26
N ILE A 283 21.49 -20.31 -19.44
CA ILE A 283 22.24 -21.00 -20.50
C ILE A 283 21.26 -21.51 -21.56
N PRO A 284 21.37 -21.06 -22.83
CA PRO A 284 20.60 -21.65 -23.91
C PRO A 284 20.89 -23.15 -24.04
N VAL A 285 19.88 -23.99 -24.26
CA VAL A 285 20.02 -25.45 -24.34
C VAL A 285 21.06 -25.84 -25.39
N GLN A 286 21.11 -25.13 -26.51
CA GLN A 286 22.09 -25.40 -27.60
C GLN A 286 23.53 -25.09 -27.18
N ALA A 287 23.75 -24.27 -26.16
CA ALA A 287 25.07 -23.92 -25.66
C ALA A 287 25.57 -24.85 -24.54
N LEU A 288 24.71 -25.70 -23.97
CA LEU A 288 25.08 -26.65 -22.91
C LEU A 288 26.29 -27.49 -23.19
N PRO A 289 26.47 -28.09 -24.40
CA PRO A 289 27.67 -28.90 -24.69
C PRO A 289 28.98 -28.12 -24.72
N GLN A 290 28.93 -26.79 -24.77
CA GLN A 290 30.11 -25.92 -24.82
C GLN A 290 30.48 -25.36 -23.43
N VAL A 291 29.69 -25.66 -22.40
CA VAL A 291 29.93 -25.21 -21.04
C VAL A 291 31.08 -25.96 -20.42
N ASP A 292 32.06 -25.23 -19.94
CA ASP A 292 33.19 -25.76 -19.18
C ASP A 292 32.88 -25.73 -17.66
N GLU A 293 32.61 -26.89 -17.09
CA GLU A 293 32.30 -27.06 -15.66
C GLU A 293 33.44 -26.57 -14.74
N LYS A 294 34.70 -26.69 -15.17
CA LYS A 294 35.84 -26.27 -14.36
C LYS A 294 35.80 -24.79 -14.09
N GLN A 295 35.46 -23.97 -15.09
CA GLN A 295 35.33 -22.55 -14.94
C GLN A 295 34.15 -22.14 -14.01
N TRP A 296 33.06 -22.92 -14.01
CA TRP A 296 31.93 -22.70 -13.12
C TRP A 296 32.25 -22.94 -11.65
N SER A 297 33.19 -23.80 -11.32
CA SER A 297 33.56 -24.11 -9.95
C SER A 297 34.06 -22.89 -9.16
N TRP A 298 34.53 -21.86 -9.85
CA TRP A 298 35.00 -20.60 -9.25
C TRP A 298 33.91 -19.61 -8.89
N GLY A 299 32.67 -19.85 -9.28
CA GLY A 299 31.55 -18.97 -9.00
C GLY A 299 31.72 -17.52 -9.47
N ILE A 300 31.02 -16.61 -8.80
CA ILE A 300 31.09 -15.18 -9.11
C ILE A 300 32.38 -14.57 -8.55
N PRO A 301 33.12 -13.76 -9.34
CA PRO A 301 34.38 -13.18 -8.91
C PRO A 301 34.35 -12.50 -7.52
N GLY A 302 33.32 -11.72 -7.24
CA GLY A 302 33.17 -11.01 -5.97
C GLY A 302 32.86 -11.91 -4.76
N TRP A 303 32.41 -13.15 -4.99
CA TRP A 303 32.09 -14.10 -3.92
C TRP A 303 33.14 -15.21 -3.79
N ARG A 304 34.21 -15.20 -4.59
CA ARG A 304 35.23 -16.25 -4.57
C ARG A 304 35.91 -16.42 -3.23
N GLN A 305 36.22 -15.30 -2.56
CA GLN A 305 36.82 -15.35 -1.23
C GLN A 305 35.88 -16.02 -0.23
N ASP A 306 34.63 -15.62 -0.21
CA ASP A 306 33.60 -16.20 0.68
C ASP A 306 33.38 -17.69 0.39
N LEU A 307 33.39 -18.06 -0.91
CA LEU A 307 33.30 -19.45 -1.33
C LEU A 307 34.49 -20.27 -0.79
N ILE A 308 35.69 -19.76 -0.95
CA ILE A 308 36.90 -20.43 -0.41
C ILE A 308 36.82 -20.53 1.11
N GLU A 309 36.42 -19.45 1.81
CA GLU A 309 36.23 -19.50 3.26
C GLU A 309 35.22 -20.58 3.68
N ALA A 310 34.09 -20.68 2.98
CA ALA A 310 33.05 -21.67 3.25
C ALA A 310 33.61 -23.10 3.05
N LEU A 311 34.32 -23.34 1.94
CA LEU A 311 34.98 -24.62 1.66
C LEU A 311 36.02 -24.99 2.72
N LEU A 312 36.86 -24.05 3.15
CA LEU A 312 37.83 -24.28 4.22
C LEU A 312 37.15 -24.54 5.58
N LYS A 313 36.03 -23.87 5.88
CA LYS A 313 35.22 -24.10 7.10
C LYS A 313 34.58 -25.49 7.10
N ALA A 314 34.23 -26.03 5.92
CA ALA A 314 33.61 -27.35 5.77
C ALA A 314 34.63 -28.50 5.92
N LEU A 315 35.94 -28.26 5.81
CA LEU A 315 36.94 -29.30 5.98
C LEU A 315 36.87 -29.98 7.36
N PRO A 316 37.27 -31.25 7.47
CA PRO A 316 37.44 -31.97 8.74
C PRO A 316 38.28 -31.18 9.76
N LYS A 317 37.91 -31.29 11.04
CA LYS A 317 38.52 -30.48 12.13
C LYS A 317 40.03 -30.58 12.23
N ASP A 318 40.57 -31.76 11.99
CA ASP A 318 42.01 -32.06 11.99
C ASP A 318 42.78 -31.25 10.91
N LYS A 319 42.23 -31.20 9.70
CA LYS A 319 42.82 -30.45 8.56
C LYS A 319 42.59 -28.95 8.69
N ARG A 320 41.40 -28.52 9.15
CA ARG A 320 41.06 -27.13 9.34
C ARG A 320 41.91 -26.41 10.40
N ARG A 321 42.38 -27.12 11.41
CA ARG A 321 43.10 -26.55 12.55
C ARG A 321 44.33 -25.71 12.15
N ASN A 322 45.03 -26.13 11.10
CA ASN A 322 46.25 -25.47 10.63
C ASN A 322 45.97 -24.27 9.71
N LEU A 323 44.71 -24.07 9.33
CA LEU A 323 44.27 -23.00 8.41
C LEU A 323 43.70 -21.78 9.13
N VAL A 324 43.78 -21.74 10.45
CA VAL A 324 43.24 -20.63 11.27
C VAL A 324 44.29 -19.50 11.35
N PRO A 325 43.85 -18.22 11.14
CA PRO A 325 42.51 -17.71 10.83
C PRO A 325 42.08 -17.98 9.39
N ILE A 326 40.90 -18.59 9.21
CA ILE A 326 40.37 -18.98 7.87
C ILE A 326 40.27 -17.79 6.93
N PRO A 327 39.71 -16.61 7.30
CA PRO A 327 39.63 -15.47 6.40
C PRO A 327 40.98 -15.03 5.83
N ASP A 328 41.99 -15.01 6.66
CA ASP A 328 43.37 -14.64 6.23
C ASP A 328 43.95 -15.67 5.26
N THR A 329 43.68 -16.94 5.52
CA THR A 329 44.10 -18.04 4.64
C THR A 329 43.37 -17.97 3.30
N ALA A 330 42.07 -17.74 3.28
CA ALA A 330 41.31 -17.55 2.06
C ALA A 330 41.78 -16.34 1.25
N LYS A 331 42.08 -15.23 1.91
CA LYS A 331 42.66 -14.03 1.29
C LYS A 331 44.02 -14.30 0.63
N LYS A 332 44.90 -15.03 1.31
CA LYS A 332 46.19 -15.43 0.75
C LYS A 332 46.05 -16.34 -0.46
N LEU A 333 45.12 -17.30 -0.39
CA LEU A 333 44.80 -18.18 -1.53
C LEU A 333 44.32 -17.38 -2.72
N MET A 334 43.42 -16.40 -2.51
CA MET A 334 42.92 -15.52 -3.57
C MET A 334 44.04 -14.68 -4.22
N GLN A 335 45.01 -14.20 -3.45
CA GLN A 335 46.15 -13.44 -3.98
C GLN A 335 47.07 -14.30 -4.90
N GLY A 336 47.06 -15.60 -4.73
CA GLY A 336 47.80 -16.54 -5.58
C GLY A 336 47.08 -16.97 -6.85
N VAL A 337 45.80 -16.55 -7.05
CA VAL A 337 45.03 -16.94 -8.23
C VAL A 337 45.41 -16.10 -9.44
N ASP A 338 45.82 -16.77 -10.52
CA ASP A 338 46.05 -16.15 -11.83
C ASP A 338 45.09 -16.69 -12.92
N ALA A 339 45.28 -16.22 -14.14
CA ALA A 339 44.47 -16.64 -15.30
C ALA A 339 44.62 -18.14 -15.65
N VAL A 340 45.72 -18.78 -15.24
CA VAL A 340 45.93 -20.21 -15.47
C VAL A 340 45.10 -21.02 -14.49
N HIS A 341 45.16 -20.65 -13.21
CA HIS A 341 44.40 -21.30 -12.14
C HIS A 341 42.90 -21.24 -12.37
N LEU A 342 42.37 -20.12 -12.91
CA LEU A 342 40.96 -19.98 -13.24
C LEU A 342 40.45 -20.94 -14.36
N ARG A 343 41.35 -21.64 -15.05
CA ARG A 343 41.02 -22.65 -16.04
C ARG A 343 40.95 -24.06 -15.45
N GLU A 344 41.42 -24.25 -14.25
CA GLU A 344 41.36 -25.50 -13.50
C GLU A 344 40.14 -25.52 -12.61
N HIS A 345 39.77 -26.70 -12.13
CA HIS A 345 38.70 -26.81 -11.14
C HIS A 345 39.16 -26.22 -9.81
N LEU A 346 38.28 -25.45 -9.12
CA LEU A 346 38.62 -24.78 -7.82
C LEU A 346 39.23 -25.78 -6.81
N PHE A 347 38.65 -26.99 -6.72
CA PHE A 347 39.15 -28.01 -5.76
C PHE A 347 40.57 -28.46 -6.09
N SER A 348 40.91 -28.56 -7.38
CA SER A 348 42.26 -28.90 -7.82
C SER A 348 43.27 -27.81 -7.40
N TYR A 349 42.89 -26.55 -7.61
CA TYR A 349 43.69 -25.42 -7.14
C TYR A 349 43.87 -25.44 -5.64
N LEU A 350 42.80 -25.62 -4.85
CA LEU A 350 42.86 -25.62 -3.38
C LEU A 350 43.73 -26.80 -2.88
N ALA A 351 43.59 -27.97 -3.42
CA ALA A 351 44.41 -29.14 -3.08
C ALA A 351 45.88 -28.90 -3.41
N PHE A 352 46.19 -28.28 -4.52
CA PHE A 352 47.58 -27.92 -4.88
C PHE A 352 48.15 -26.86 -3.92
N ALA A 353 47.42 -25.79 -3.70
CA ALA A 353 47.90 -24.68 -2.84
C ALA A 353 48.05 -25.08 -1.36
N LEU A 354 47.23 -26.05 -0.90
CA LEU A 354 47.22 -26.53 0.50
C LEU A 354 47.88 -27.94 0.64
N ARG A 355 48.66 -28.39 -0.35
CA ARG A 355 49.31 -29.71 -0.32
C ARG A 355 50.17 -29.99 0.92
N GLY A 356 50.76 -28.96 1.52
CA GLY A 356 51.51 -29.05 2.76
C GLY A 356 50.68 -29.47 3.98
N GLU A 357 49.34 -29.28 3.92
CA GLU A 357 48.39 -29.64 4.98
C GLU A 357 47.70 -30.97 4.72
N GLN A 358 48.20 -31.78 3.79
CA GLN A 358 47.62 -33.07 3.39
C GLN A 358 46.15 -32.99 2.95
N ILE A 359 45.75 -31.87 2.31
CA ILE A 359 44.42 -31.65 1.75
C ILE A 359 44.39 -32.08 0.29
N THR A 360 43.37 -32.84 -0.09
CA THR A 360 43.13 -33.37 -1.41
C THR A 360 41.79 -32.89 -1.97
N GLU A 361 41.59 -33.03 -3.28
CA GLU A 361 40.28 -32.69 -3.92
C GLU A 361 39.09 -33.37 -3.26
N LYS A 362 39.29 -34.62 -2.78
CA LYS A 362 38.23 -35.42 -2.14
C LYS A 362 37.72 -34.79 -0.83
N ASP A 363 38.53 -33.98 -0.19
CA ASP A 363 38.16 -33.30 1.06
C ASP A 363 37.14 -32.18 0.83
N PHE A 364 36.97 -31.71 -0.40
CA PHE A 364 36.01 -30.69 -0.81
C PHE A 364 34.78 -31.25 -1.50
N SER A 365 34.69 -32.56 -1.72
CA SER A 365 33.50 -33.23 -2.26
C SER A 365 32.50 -33.48 -1.13
N PHE A 366 31.36 -32.78 -1.17
CA PHE A 366 30.26 -32.88 -0.20
C PHE A 366 29.11 -33.71 -0.73
#